data_a884ed931ef72abe55e33ba18eb1c1c9
#
_entry.id   a884ed931ef72abe55e33ba18eb1c1c9
#
_cell.length_a   1.000
_cell.length_b   1.000
_cell.length_c   1.000
_cell.angle_alpha   90.00
_cell.angle_beta   90.00
_cell.angle_gamma   90.00
#
_symmetry.space_group_name_H-M   'P 1'
#
loop_
_entity.id
_entity.type
_entity.pdbx_description
1 polymer ?
#
loop_
_entity_poly.entity_id
_entity_poly.type
_entity_poly.pdbx_seq_one_letter_code
_entity_poly.pdbx_strand_id
1 'polypeptide(L)'
;SYLVRRLEENAAPENFMSGVFDIATNEDVFARERDRFLAALSDVDPDAPLPVPNRVQDRLAECEAGVPAEQGSVAERARRPFASEPDSDPALAANRQWAREIAEAIPGSTRGVEAVRAGAQALSTNEAIDGLIKASAKAAHAWQALAPEERAAALHRVGDVLAARRGELIEVAGSEAGKTIDQADPEVSEAIDFCHHYAGASLQLADETYMAGARFVPVDVTVVASPWNFPVAIPVGGVAAALAAGSAVILKPAPPAKRCAAELIAAFHEAGLPRDLVALAPLEDGEVSRYLVTHEHVDRVVLTGSYDTARLFRSWKPDMHLLGETSGKNAII
;
A
#
# COMPACT_ATOMS: atom_id res chain seq x y z
N SER A 1 -5.13 28.15 -12.65
CA SER A 1 -5.36 27.09 -11.67
C SER A 1 -6.83 26.64 -11.69
N TYR A 2 -7.13 25.50 -11.11
CA TYR A 2 -8.48 24.95 -11.04
C TYR A 2 -9.48 25.92 -10.38
N LEU A 3 -9.10 26.54 -9.26
CA LEU A 3 -9.95 27.45 -8.52
C LEU A 3 -10.33 28.69 -9.35
N VAL A 4 -9.37 29.28 -10.06
CA VAL A 4 -9.63 30.44 -10.94
C VAL A 4 -10.61 30.07 -12.04
N ARG A 5 -10.43 28.91 -12.69
CA ARG A 5 -11.36 28.44 -13.72
C ARG A 5 -12.77 28.22 -13.17
N ARG A 6 -12.93 27.69 -11.94
CA ARG A 6 -14.24 27.53 -11.32
C ARG A 6 -14.92 28.87 -11.03
N LEU A 7 -14.16 29.87 -10.59
CA LEU A 7 -14.70 31.21 -10.37
C LEU A 7 -15.14 31.87 -11.69
N GLU A 8 -14.33 31.72 -12.75
CA GLU A 8 -14.70 32.24 -14.09
C GLU A 8 -15.93 31.53 -14.65
N GLU A 9 -16.00 30.20 -14.55
CA GLU A 9 -17.19 29.44 -15.01
C GLU A 9 -18.47 29.83 -14.25
N ASN A 10 -18.37 30.04 -12.93
CA ASN A 10 -19.52 30.43 -12.12
C ASN A 10 -19.96 31.90 -12.37
N ALA A 11 -19.05 32.76 -12.80
CA ALA A 11 -19.32 34.16 -13.13
C ALA A 11 -19.76 34.36 -14.58
N ALA A 12 -19.66 33.33 -15.43
CA ALA A 12 -20.06 33.45 -16.83
C ALA A 12 -21.58 33.74 -16.97
N PRO A 13 -22.00 34.66 -17.84
CA PRO A 13 -23.40 35.00 -17.99
C PRO A 13 -24.30 33.81 -18.37
N GLU A 14 -23.72 32.81 -19.01
CA GLU A 14 -24.40 31.58 -19.43
C GLU A 14 -24.61 30.58 -18.28
N ASN A 15 -23.87 30.74 -17.16
CA ASN A 15 -24.04 29.87 -16.01
C ASN A 15 -25.31 30.18 -15.23
N PHE A 16 -26.03 29.12 -14.82
CA PHE A 16 -27.26 29.28 -14.00
C PHE A 16 -26.99 30.12 -12.74
N MET A 17 -25.83 29.93 -12.09
CA MET A 17 -25.49 30.64 -10.85
C MET A 17 -25.39 32.16 -11.04
N SER A 18 -25.10 32.65 -12.23
CA SER A 18 -25.05 34.09 -12.52
C SER A 18 -26.40 34.79 -12.42
N GLY A 19 -27.51 34.03 -12.61
CA GLY A 19 -28.86 34.57 -12.58
C GLY A 19 -29.72 34.04 -11.43
N VAL A 20 -29.20 33.17 -10.57
CA VAL A 20 -29.98 32.44 -9.57
C VAL A 20 -30.75 33.37 -8.60
N PHE A 21 -30.17 34.52 -8.25
CA PHE A 21 -30.80 35.47 -7.33
C PHE A 21 -31.85 36.37 -8.01
N ASP A 22 -31.78 36.48 -9.33
CA ASP A 22 -32.70 37.33 -10.12
C ASP A 22 -33.83 36.54 -10.75
N ILE A 23 -33.79 35.20 -10.72
CA ILE A 23 -34.73 34.32 -11.43
C ILE A 23 -36.19 34.55 -11.00
N ALA A 24 -36.43 34.99 -9.77
CA ALA A 24 -37.76 35.25 -9.23
C ALA A 24 -38.31 36.66 -9.59
N THR A 25 -37.45 37.59 -9.98
CA THR A 25 -37.78 39.01 -10.17
C THR A 25 -37.48 39.52 -11.56
N ASN A 26 -36.73 38.78 -12.38
CA ASN A 26 -36.36 39.13 -13.75
C ASN A 26 -36.96 38.12 -14.72
N GLU A 27 -37.93 38.56 -15.49
CA GLU A 27 -38.70 37.74 -16.44
C GLU A 27 -37.82 37.17 -17.57
N ASP A 28 -36.77 37.91 -18.02
CA ASP A 28 -35.85 37.47 -19.07
C ASP A 28 -34.95 36.34 -18.57
N VAL A 29 -34.48 36.44 -17.31
CA VAL A 29 -33.69 35.39 -16.68
C VAL A 29 -34.52 34.12 -16.47
N PHE A 30 -35.74 34.27 -16.01
CA PHE A 30 -36.68 33.15 -15.86
C PHE A 30 -36.97 32.48 -17.21
N ALA A 31 -37.30 33.28 -18.24
CA ALA A 31 -37.60 32.76 -19.59
C ALA A 31 -36.39 31.98 -20.16
N ARG A 32 -35.19 32.52 -20.02
CA ARG A 32 -33.96 31.85 -20.47
C ARG A 32 -33.79 30.46 -19.80
N GLU A 33 -33.93 30.38 -18.50
CA GLU A 33 -33.75 29.13 -17.79
C GLU A 33 -34.88 28.12 -18.03
N ARG A 34 -36.13 28.62 -18.13
CA ARG A 34 -37.27 27.81 -18.56
C ARG A 34 -37.05 27.21 -19.95
N ASP A 35 -36.60 28.02 -20.91
CA ASP A 35 -36.41 27.56 -22.28
C ASP A 35 -35.27 26.57 -22.40
N ARG A 36 -34.20 26.74 -21.61
CA ARG A 36 -33.13 25.74 -21.46
C ARG A 36 -33.64 24.41 -20.89
N PHE A 37 -34.49 24.49 -19.85
CA PHE A 37 -35.08 23.29 -19.27
C PHE A 37 -36.00 22.57 -20.26
N LEU A 38 -36.84 23.31 -21.00
CA LEU A 38 -37.74 22.73 -22.01
C LEU A 38 -36.94 22.13 -23.17
N ALA A 39 -35.86 22.76 -23.60
CA ALA A 39 -34.97 22.21 -24.63
C ALA A 39 -34.35 20.91 -24.16
N ALA A 40 -33.76 20.89 -22.96
CA ALA A 40 -33.19 19.67 -22.38
C ALA A 40 -34.22 18.55 -22.20
N LEU A 41 -35.47 18.91 -21.86
CA LEU A 41 -36.58 17.95 -21.74
C LEU A 41 -36.95 17.36 -23.11
N SER A 42 -36.92 18.17 -24.18
CA SER A 42 -37.24 17.71 -25.54
C SER A 42 -36.15 16.77 -26.11
N ASP A 43 -34.94 16.89 -25.60
CA ASP A 43 -33.82 16.04 -26.00
C ASP A 43 -33.79 14.67 -25.25
N VAL A 44 -34.66 14.49 -24.25
CA VAL A 44 -34.78 13.20 -23.55
C VAL A 44 -35.51 12.22 -24.47
N ASP A 45 -34.77 11.20 -24.89
CA ASP A 45 -35.31 10.02 -25.56
C ASP A 45 -35.82 9.03 -24.50
N PRO A 46 -37.15 8.82 -24.37
CA PRO A 46 -37.68 7.88 -23.39
C PRO A 46 -37.31 6.43 -23.65
N ASP A 47 -36.90 6.11 -24.88
CA ASP A 47 -36.47 4.77 -25.28
C ASP A 47 -34.95 4.59 -25.22
N ALA A 48 -34.20 5.66 -24.93
CA ALA A 48 -32.74 5.56 -24.74
C ALA A 48 -32.39 4.70 -23.51
N PRO A 49 -31.37 3.83 -23.59
CA PRO A 49 -30.92 3.12 -22.43
C PRO A 49 -30.48 4.11 -21.34
N LEU A 50 -30.88 3.83 -20.10
CA LEU A 50 -30.47 4.65 -18.96
C LEU A 50 -28.96 4.81 -18.96
N PRO A 51 -28.43 6.01 -18.70
CA PRO A 51 -26.98 6.20 -18.64
C PRO A 51 -26.39 5.33 -17.53
N VAL A 52 -25.36 4.57 -17.88
CA VAL A 52 -24.60 3.75 -16.92
C VAL A 52 -23.69 4.70 -16.15
N PRO A 53 -23.72 4.69 -14.82
CA PRO A 53 -22.77 5.47 -14.02
C PRO A 53 -21.33 5.11 -14.34
N ASN A 54 -20.45 6.08 -14.46
CA ASN A 54 -19.00 5.84 -14.60
C ASN A 54 -18.38 5.29 -13.30
N ARG A 55 -19.06 5.47 -12.17
CA ARG A 55 -18.64 4.95 -10.86
C ARG A 55 -19.28 3.59 -10.67
N VAL A 56 -18.47 2.54 -10.86
CA VAL A 56 -18.92 1.14 -10.85
C VAL A 56 -18.24 0.30 -9.76
N GLN A 57 -17.37 0.91 -8.92
CA GLN A 57 -16.67 0.22 -7.87
C GLN A 57 -17.65 -0.39 -6.85
N ASP A 58 -17.42 -1.63 -6.47
CA ASP A 58 -18.22 -2.36 -5.47
C ASP A 58 -17.32 -3.17 -4.56
N ARG A 59 -16.94 -2.57 -3.43
CA ARG A 59 -16.03 -3.20 -2.46
C ARG A 59 -16.63 -4.43 -1.77
N LEU A 60 -17.97 -4.54 -1.69
CA LEU A 60 -18.59 -5.77 -1.19
C LEU A 60 -18.38 -6.92 -2.17
N ALA A 61 -18.70 -6.70 -3.45
CA ALA A 61 -18.52 -7.70 -4.48
C ALA A 61 -17.04 -8.09 -4.67
N GLU A 62 -16.11 -7.14 -4.60
CA GLU A 62 -14.67 -7.39 -4.66
C GLU A 62 -14.21 -8.24 -3.47
N CYS A 63 -14.68 -7.97 -2.27
CA CYS A 63 -14.39 -8.76 -1.07
C CYS A 63 -14.92 -10.19 -1.19
N GLU A 64 -16.14 -10.37 -1.69
CA GLU A 64 -16.74 -11.70 -1.94
C GLU A 64 -16.01 -12.50 -3.03
N ALA A 65 -15.53 -11.82 -4.07
CA ALA A 65 -14.78 -12.44 -5.15
C ALA A 65 -13.39 -12.95 -4.68
N GLY A 66 -12.82 -12.34 -3.65
CA GLY A 66 -11.52 -12.70 -3.09
C GLY A 66 -10.35 -12.49 -4.06
N VAL A 67 -9.29 -13.27 -3.87
CA VAL A 67 -8.07 -13.13 -4.68
C VAL A 67 -8.32 -13.62 -6.10
N PRO A 68 -8.08 -12.80 -7.15
CA PRO A 68 -8.29 -13.22 -8.53
C PRO A 68 -7.46 -14.44 -8.89
N ALA A 69 -8.03 -15.35 -9.69
CA ALA A 69 -7.27 -16.46 -10.23
C ALA A 69 -6.17 -15.94 -11.17
N GLU A 70 -5.01 -16.56 -11.11
CA GLU A 70 -3.91 -16.24 -12.02
C GLU A 70 -4.28 -16.58 -13.47
N GLN A 71 -4.16 -15.60 -14.35
CA GLN A 71 -4.43 -15.76 -15.78
C GLN A 71 -3.18 -15.45 -16.60
N GLY A 72 -3.04 -16.12 -17.73
CA GLY A 72 -1.89 -15.93 -18.64
C GLY A 72 -0.62 -16.61 -18.16
N SER A 73 0.43 -16.45 -18.96
CA SER A 73 1.78 -16.94 -18.67
C SER A 73 2.46 -16.09 -17.58
N VAL A 74 3.54 -16.60 -16.97
CA VAL A 74 4.38 -15.85 -16.02
C VAL A 74 4.88 -14.55 -16.66
N ALA A 75 5.30 -14.59 -17.94
CA ALA A 75 5.80 -13.41 -18.62
C ALA A 75 4.73 -12.32 -18.85
N GLU A 76 3.48 -12.71 -19.11
CA GLU A 76 2.36 -11.77 -19.23
C GLU A 76 2.02 -11.14 -17.88
N ARG A 77 1.95 -11.95 -16.83
CA ARG A 77 1.71 -11.44 -15.47
C ARG A 77 2.81 -10.49 -14.99
N ALA A 78 4.08 -10.83 -15.28
CA ALA A 78 5.22 -10.00 -14.91
C ALA A 78 5.22 -8.63 -15.59
N ARG A 79 4.68 -8.53 -16.80
CA ARG A 79 4.66 -7.30 -17.61
C ARG A 79 3.32 -6.55 -17.54
N ARG A 80 2.50 -6.85 -16.54
CA ARG A 80 1.25 -6.14 -16.27
C ARG A 80 1.54 -4.62 -16.20
N PRO A 81 0.84 -3.79 -17.00
CA PRO A 81 1.01 -2.34 -16.94
C PRO A 81 0.68 -1.81 -15.55
N PHE A 82 1.47 -0.85 -15.09
CA PHE A 82 1.14 -0.15 -13.85
C PHE A 82 -0.12 0.69 -14.04
N ALA A 83 -1.04 0.56 -13.10
CA ALA A 83 -2.20 1.42 -12.94
C ALA A 83 -2.38 1.62 -11.45
N SER A 84 -2.53 2.86 -11.02
CA SER A 84 -2.77 3.16 -9.60
C SER A 84 -4.07 2.52 -9.13
N GLU A 85 -4.00 1.89 -7.99
CA GLU A 85 -5.16 1.31 -7.31
C GLU A 85 -6.10 2.42 -6.83
N PRO A 86 -7.38 2.40 -7.18
CA PRO A 86 -8.30 3.43 -6.74
C PRO A 86 -8.67 3.28 -5.26
N ASP A 87 -8.77 4.42 -4.57
CA ASP A 87 -9.37 4.47 -3.24
C ASP A 87 -10.85 4.12 -3.30
N SER A 88 -11.41 3.73 -2.16
CA SER A 88 -12.84 3.38 -2.08
C SER A 88 -13.71 4.64 -2.20
N ASP A 89 -14.57 4.68 -3.21
CA ASP A 89 -15.47 5.81 -3.45
C ASP A 89 -16.62 5.83 -2.42
N PRO A 90 -16.66 6.80 -1.48
CA PRO A 90 -17.68 6.86 -0.45
C PRO A 90 -19.06 7.30 -0.99
N ALA A 91 -19.15 7.74 -2.24
CA ALA A 91 -20.43 8.08 -2.87
C ALA A 91 -21.26 6.83 -3.23
N LEU A 92 -20.63 5.64 -3.31
CA LEU A 92 -21.31 4.40 -3.66
C LEU A 92 -21.91 3.71 -2.43
N ALA A 93 -23.14 3.21 -2.57
CA ALA A 93 -23.86 2.61 -1.44
C ALA A 93 -23.20 1.34 -0.94
N ALA A 94 -22.72 0.48 -1.84
CA ALA A 94 -22.00 -0.76 -1.49
C ALA A 94 -20.72 -0.48 -0.67
N ASN A 95 -19.94 0.53 -1.09
CA ASN A 95 -18.70 0.90 -0.39
C ASN A 95 -18.98 1.48 1.00
N ARG A 96 -20.08 2.24 1.16
CA ARG A 96 -20.50 2.71 2.50
C ARG A 96 -20.99 1.58 3.41
N GLN A 97 -21.63 0.57 2.85
CA GLN A 97 -22.03 -0.61 3.61
C GLN A 97 -20.79 -1.38 4.06
N TRP A 98 -19.89 -1.70 3.13
CA TRP A 98 -18.61 -2.34 3.41
C TRP A 98 -17.80 -1.59 4.49
N ALA A 99 -17.71 -0.26 4.40
CA ALA A 99 -17.01 0.55 5.40
C ALA A 99 -17.69 0.49 6.79
N ARG A 100 -19.03 0.42 6.86
CA ARG A 100 -19.72 0.24 8.15
C ARG A 100 -19.44 -1.10 8.78
N GLU A 101 -19.43 -2.18 8.00
CA GLU A 101 -19.11 -3.53 8.47
C GLU A 101 -17.70 -3.58 9.07
N ILE A 102 -16.71 -2.93 8.42
CA ILE A 102 -15.37 -2.80 8.96
C ILE A 102 -15.36 -1.99 10.26
N ALA A 103 -16.04 -0.83 10.29
CA ALA A 103 -16.11 0.02 11.47
C ALA A 103 -16.70 -0.71 12.69
N GLU A 104 -17.69 -1.56 12.46
CA GLU A 104 -18.30 -2.40 13.51
C GLU A 104 -17.35 -3.51 14.01
N ALA A 105 -16.47 -4.01 13.14
CA ALA A 105 -15.49 -5.06 13.48
C ALA A 105 -14.28 -4.50 14.26
N ILE A 106 -13.85 -3.27 14.02
CA ILE A 106 -12.65 -2.66 14.61
C ILE A 106 -12.55 -2.82 16.14
N PRO A 107 -13.60 -2.53 16.96
CA PRO A 107 -13.48 -2.62 18.43
C PRO A 107 -13.22 -4.02 18.97
N GLY A 108 -13.67 -5.05 18.25
CA GLY A 108 -13.53 -6.45 18.64
C GLY A 108 -12.41 -7.20 17.93
N SER A 109 -11.64 -6.53 17.08
CA SER A 109 -10.66 -7.18 16.23
C SER A 109 -9.51 -7.80 17.00
N THR A 110 -9.27 -9.09 16.74
CA THR A 110 -8.13 -9.86 17.26
C THR A 110 -7.14 -10.27 16.16
N ARG A 111 -7.30 -9.69 14.95
CA ARG A 111 -6.39 -9.98 13.81
C ARG A 111 -4.95 -9.75 14.20
N GLY A 112 -4.08 -10.64 13.79
CA GLY A 112 -2.64 -10.57 14.03
C GLY A 112 -2.17 -10.88 15.45
N VAL A 113 -3.04 -10.93 16.46
CA VAL A 113 -2.65 -11.12 17.88
C VAL A 113 -1.86 -12.40 18.08
N GLU A 114 -2.36 -13.53 17.56
CA GLU A 114 -1.71 -14.82 17.74
C GLU A 114 -0.36 -14.90 17.00
N ALA A 115 -0.30 -14.36 15.78
CA ALA A 115 0.94 -14.33 15.00
C ALA A 115 2.02 -13.48 15.68
N VAL A 116 1.63 -12.33 16.25
CA VAL A 116 2.54 -11.48 17.04
C VAL A 116 3.05 -12.24 18.27
N ARG A 117 2.16 -12.88 19.03
CA ARG A 117 2.51 -13.64 20.23
C ARG A 117 3.48 -14.78 19.90
N ALA A 118 3.15 -15.59 18.90
CA ALA A 118 3.98 -16.72 18.47
C ALA A 118 5.34 -16.27 17.94
N GLY A 119 5.38 -15.21 17.12
CA GLY A 119 6.61 -14.64 16.58
C GLY A 119 7.52 -14.06 17.66
N ALA A 120 6.96 -13.31 18.61
CA ALA A 120 7.73 -12.76 19.73
C ALA A 120 8.32 -13.86 20.61
N GLN A 121 7.55 -14.94 20.88
CA GLN A 121 8.04 -16.08 21.63
C GLN A 121 9.16 -16.83 20.88
N ALA A 122 9.00 -17.05 19.58
CA ALA A 122 9.97 -17.75 18.74
C ALA A 122 11.29 -16.99 18.63
N LEU A 123 11.27 -15.65 18.63
CA LEU A 123 12.43 -14.78 18.44
C LEU A 123 12.92 -14.13 19.75
N SER A 124 12.79 -14.82 20.87
CA SER A 124 13.10 -14.28 22.20
C SER A 124 14.60 -14.31 22.58
N THR A 125 15.45 -14.93 21.77
CA THR A 125 16.90 -15.07 22.04
C THR A 125 17.75 -14.71 20.82
N ASN A 126 19.03 -14.40 21.04
CA ASN A 126 19.98 -14.12 19.97
C ASN A 126 20.18 -15.34 19.05
N GLU A 127 20.21 -16.56 19.59
CA GLU A 127 20.35 -17.79 18.81
C GLU A 127 19.15 -18.00 17.86
N ALA A 128 17.96 -17.60 18.29
CA ALA A 128 16.77 -17.63 17.42
C ALA A 128 16.88 -16.59 16.27
N ILE A 129 17.45 -15.42 16.55
CA ILE A 129 17.76 -14.40 15.52
C ILE A 129 18.79 -14.92 14.53
N ASP A 130 19.88 -15.57 14.99
CA ASP A 130 20.89 -16.21 14.13
C ASP A 130 20.25 -17.24 13.19
N GLY A 131 19.36 -18.07 13.75
CA GLY A 131 18.59 -19.05 12.98
C GLY A 131 17.72 -18.42 11.90
N LEU A 132 16.99 -17.35 12.23
CA LEU A 132 16.17 -16.60 11.30
C LEU A 132 17.00 -16.00 10.17
N ILE A 133 18.07 -15.27 10.48
CA ILE A 133 18.93 -14.61 9.49
C ILE A 133 19.56 -15.64 8.55
N LYS A 134 20.03 -16.76 9.08
CA LYS A 134 20.60 -17.86 8.28
C LYS A 134 19.57 -18.48 7.33
N ALA A 135 18.34 -18.69 7.79
CA ALA A 135 17.25 -19.19 6.96
C ALA A 135 16.89 -18.20 5.86
N SER A 136 16.81 -16.90 6.20
CA SER A 136 16.52 -15.82 5.25
C SER A 136 17.62 -15.68 4.19
N ALA A 137 18.90 -15.74 4.54
CA ALA A 137 20.00 -15.71 3.59
C ALA A 137 19.94 -16.89 2.59
N LYS A 138 19.62 -18.09 3.10
CA LYS A 138 19.40 -19.25 2.21
C LYS A 138 18.23 -19.06 1.28
N ALA A 139 17.12 -18.48 1.76
CA ALA A 139 15.94 -18.19 0.95
C ALA A 139 16.22 -17.11 -0.11
N ALA A 140 17.05 -16.11 0.23
CA ALA A 140 17.52 -15.08 -0.72
C ALA A 140 18.23 -15.70 -1.93
N HIS A 141 19.15 -16.63 -1.72
CA HIS A 141 19.84 -17.29 -2.83
C HIS A 141 18.88 -18.04 -3.76
N ALA A 142 17.84 -18.71 -3.21
CA ALA A 142 16.82 -19.36 -4.01
C ALA A 142 15.97 -18.34 -4.79
N TRP A 143 15.63 -17.22 -4.16
CA TRP A 143 14.88 -16.12 -4.77
C TRP A 143 15.65 -15.43 -5.89
N GLN A 144 16.94 -15.19 -5.70
CA GLN A 144 17.85 -14.62 -6.69
C GLN A 144 18.03 -15.52 -7.91
N ALA A 145 17.92 -16.83 -7.73
CA ALA A 145 18.03 -17.81 -8.81
C ALA A 145 16.79 -17.87 -9.72
N LEU A 146 15.65 -17.31 -9.29
CA LEU A 146 14.44 -17.22 -10.12
C LEU A 146 14.66 -16.23 -11.26
N ALA A 147 13.96 -16.47 -12.38
CA ALA A 147 13.92 -15.50 -13.47
C ALA A 147 13.31 -14.17 -13.00
N PRO A 148 13.73 -13.02 -13.54
CA PRO A 148 13.17 -11.72 -13.19
C PRO A 148 11.64 -11.67 -13.31
N GLU A 149 11.09 -12.31 -14.34
CA GLU A 149 9.65 -12.42 -14.57
C GLU A 149 8.93 -13.19 -13.47
N GLU A 150 9.53 -14.23 -12.90
CA GLU A 150 8.94 -14.99 -11.80
C GLU A 150 8.83 -14.13 -10.54
N ARG A 151 9.89 -13.37 -10.23
CA ARG A 151 9.89 -12.43 -9.09
C ARG A 151 8.88 -11.29 -9.28
N ALA A 152 8.81 -10.72 -10.49
CA ALA A 152 7.85 -9.68 -10.82
C ALA A 152 6.40 -10.19 -10.72
N ALA A 153 6.10 -11.36 -11.28
CA ALA A 153 4.77 -11.98 -11.19
C ALA A 153 4.37 -12.27 -9.74
N ALA A 154 5.31 -12.70 -8.89
CA ALA A 154 5.06 -12.93 -7.48
C ALA A 154 4.72 -11.62 -6.73
N LEU A 155 5.40 -10.50 -7.03
CA LEU A 155 5.08 -9.19 -6.45
C LEU A 155 3.70 -8.67 -6.91
N HIS A 156 3.35 -8.84 -8.19
CA HIS A 156 1.98 -8.54 -8.65
C HIS A 156 0.94 -9.37 -7.91
N ARG A 157 1.23 -10.65 -7.66
CA ARG A 157 0.34 -11.53 -6.88
C ARG A 157 0.14 -11.03 -5.45
N VAL A 158 1.20 -10.50 -4.80
CA VAL A 158 1.07 -9.86 -3.48
C VAL A 158 0.11 -8.68 -3.54
N GLY A 159 0.22 -7.82 -4.55
CA GLY A 159 -0.71 -6.71 -4.75
C GLY A 159 -2.16 -7.18 -4.86
N ASP A 160 -2.42 -8.23 -5.63
CA ASP A 160 -3.76 -8.82 -5.79
C ASP A 160 -4.30 -9.38 -4.45
N VAL A 161 -3.45 -10.01 -3.63
CA VAL A 161 -3.82 -10.49 -2.29
C VAL A 161 -4.11 -9.34 -1.33
N LEU A 162 -3.29 -8.28 -1.35
CA LEU A 162 -3.54 -7.09 -0.53
C LEU A 162 -4.87 -6.42 -0.90
N ALA A 163 -5.20 -6.34 -2.20
CA ALA A 163 -6.47 -5.82 -2.68
C ALA A 163 -7.65 -6.64 -2.14
N ALA A 164 -7.59 -7.96 -2.24
CA ALA A 164 -8.63 -8.85 -1.71
C ALA A 164 -8.79 -8.76 -0.18
N ARG A 165 -7.68 -8.52 0.54
CA ARG A 165 -7.66 -8.38 2.01
C ARG A 165 -7.80 -6.94 2.49
N ARG A 166 -8.17 -6.00 1.61
CA ARG A 166 -8.28 -4.55 1.92
C ARG A 166 -9.05 -4.28 3.21
N GLY A 167 -10.24 -4.87 3.36
CA GLY A 167 -11.08 -4.68 4.55
C GLY A 167 -10.42 -5.17 5.83
N GLU A 168 -9.72 -6.31 5.79
CA GLU A 168 -8.98 -6.87 6.92
C GLU A 168 -7.81 -5.98 7.35
N LEU A 169 -7.09 -5.40 6.38
CA LEU A 169 -5.98 -4.48 6.63
C LEU A 169 -6.47 -3.16 7.24
N ILE A 170 -7.60 -2.63 6.76
CA ILE A 170 -8.24 -1.44 7.34
C ILE A 170 -8.72 -1.74 8.78
N GLU A 171 -9.36 -2.90 9.01
CA GLU A 171 -9.81 -3.33 10.33
C GLU A 171 -8.66 -3.36 11.33
N VAL A 172 -7.55 -4.03 11.00
CA VAL A 172 -6.42 -4.12 11.91
C VAL A 172 -5.73 -2.77 12.12
N ALA A 173 -5.62 -1.93 11.09
CA ALA A 173 -5.06 -0.58 11.21
C ALA A 173 -5.93 0.32 12.10
N GLY A 174 -7.25 0.22 11.99
CA GLY A 174 -8.18 0.89 12.87
C GLY A 174 -8.09 0.40 14.32
N SER A 175 -8.03 -0.92 14.51
CA SER A 175 -8.00 -1.54 15.85
C SER A 175 -6.67 -1.35 16.58
N GLU A 176 -5.52 -1.39 15.89
CA GLU A 176 -4.20 -1.33 16.51
C GLU A 176 -3.63 0.09 16.54
N ALA A 177 -3.69 0.80 15.41
CA ALA A 177 -3.08 2.12 15.24
C ALA A 177 -4.08 3.28 15.35
N GLY A 178 -5.38 3.01 15.53
CA GLY A 178 -6.42 4.02 15.68
C GLY A 178 -6.72 4.81 14.40
N LYS A 179 -6.41 4.25 13.22
CA LYS A 179 -6.69 4.90 11.95
C LYS A 179 -8.19 4.90 11.63
N THR A 180 -8.67 5.98 11.05
CA THR A 180 -10.01 6.01 10.46
C THR A 180 -10.01 5.30 9.10
N ILE A 181 -11.17 4.91 8.59
CA ILE A 181 -11.27 4.18 7.31
C ILE A 181 -10.74 5.04 6.15
N ASP A 182 -11.07 6.33 6.13
CA ASP A 182 -10.62 7.29 5.12
C ASP A 182 -9.10 7.55 5.15
N GLN A 183 -8.42 7.24 6.26
CA GLN A 183 -6.96 7.27 6.36
C GLN A 183 -6.31 5.93 6.00
N ALA A 184 -6.96 4.82 6.34
CA ALA A 184 -6.41 3.49 6.13
C ALA A 184 -6.63 2.98 4.69
N ASP A 185 -7.75 3.34 4.05
CA ASP A 185 -8.07 2.89 2.69
C ASP A 185 -7.06 3.37 1.63
N PRO A 186 -6.69 4.68 1.57
CA PRO A 186 -5.62 5.14 0.67
C PRO A 186 -4.26 4.49 0.96
N GLU A 187 -3.99 4.17 2.22
CA GLU A 187 -2.75 3.49 2.60
C GLU A 187 -2.69 2.06 2.05
N VAL A 188 -3.83 1.34 2.00
CA VAL A 188 -3.89 0.04 1.34
C VAL A 188 -3.73 0.17 -0.18
N SER A 189 -4.33 1.19 -0.80
CA SER A 189 -4.13 1.48 -2.23
C SER A 189 -2.64 1.72 -2.54
N GLU A 190 -1.95 2.52 -1.73
CA GLU A 190 -0.52 2.78 -1.87
C GLU A 190 0.32 1.50 -1.70
N ALA A 191 -0.04 0.63 -0.76
CA ALA A 191 0.64 -0.65 -0.56
C ALA A 191 0.52 -1.57 -1.79
N ILE A 192 -0.66 -1.61 -2.42
CA ILE A 192 -0.90 -2.34 -3.67
C ILE A 192 -0.06 -1.75 -4.80
N ASP A 193 -0.06 -0.42 -4.93
CA ASP A 193 0.74 0.31 -5.91
C ASP A 193 2.23 0.03 -5.76
N PHE A 194 2.77 -0.02 -4.54
CA PHE A 194 4.16 -0.40 -4.31
C PHE A 194 4.47 -1.80 -4.84
N CYS A 195 3.60 -2.78 -4.63
CA CYS A 195 3.81 -4.13 -5.14
C CYS A 195 3.89 -4.13 -6.67
N HIS A 196 2.96 -3.45 -7.35
CA HIS A 196 2.93 -3.38 -8.81
C HIS A 196 4.07 -2.54 -9.39
N HIS A 197 4.42 -1.43 -8.74
CA HIS A 197 5.54 -0.58 -9.14
C HIS A 197 6.87 -1.33 -9.05
N TYR A 198 7.16 -1.96 -7.91
CA TYR A 198 8.41 -2.69 -7.72
C TYR A 198 8.49 -3.99 -8.52
N ALA A 199 7.36 -4.61 -8.89
CA ALA A 199 7.35 -5.68 -9.87
C ALA A 199 7.95 -5.20 -11.20
N GLY A 200 7.48 -4.06 -11.73
CA GLY A 200 8.05 -3.44 -12.94
C GLY A 200 9.51 -3.05 -12.78
N ALA A 201 9.87 -2.44 -11.63
CA ALA A 201 11.24 -2.03 -11.35
C ALA A 201 12.22 -3.24 -11.29
N SER A 202 11.77 -4.42 -10.80
CA SER A 202 12.59 -5.62 -10.77
C SER A 202 13.02 -6.10 -12.16
N LEU A 203 12.16 -5.92 -13.17
CA LEU A 203 12.49 -6.23 -14.57
C LEU A 203 13.53 -5.26 -15.12
N GLN A 204 13.47 -3.98 -14.74
CA GLN A 204 14.44 -2.96 -15.17
C GLN A 204 15.85 -3.26 -14.64
N LEU A 205 15.98 -3.80 -13.43
CA LEU A 205 17.28 -4.21 -12.86
C LEU A 205 17.95 -5.36 -13.65
N ALA A 206 17.17 -6.12 -14.42
CA ALA A 206 17.66 -7.20 -15.27
C ALA A 206 17.83 -6.80 -16.74
N ASP A 207 17.38 -5.60 -17.14
CA ASP A 207 17.48 -5.08 -18.50
C ASP A 207 18.83 -4.42 -18.74
N GLU A 208 19.67 -5.02 -19.59
CA GLU A 208 21.01 -4.51 -19.94
C GLU A 208 20.97 -3.11 -20.54
N THR A 209 19.91 -2.77 -21.29
CA THR A 209 19.73 -1.45 -21.90
C THR A 209 19.43 -0.41 -20.84
N TYR A 210 18.53 -0.72 -19.92
CA TYR A 210 18.19 0.16 -18.79
C TYR A 210 19.39 0.38 -17.87
N MET A 211 20.12 -0.69 -17.57
CA MET A 211 21.30 -0.66 -16.70
C MET A 211 22.53 -0.02 -17.33
N ALA A 212 22.49 0.30 -18.65
CA ALA A 212 23.56 1.01 -19.37
C ALA A 212 24.97 0.43 -19.13
N GLY A 213 25.09 -0.90 -19.09
CA GLY A 213 26.33 -1.62 -18.85
C GLY A 213 26.69 -1.82 -17.37
N ALA A 214 25.91 -1.29 -16.42
CA ALA A 214 26.06 -1.62 -15.02
C ALA A 214 25.49 -3.01 -14.73
N ARG A 215 26.06 -3.68 -13.73
CA ARG A 215 25.53 -4.95 -13.21
C ARG A 215 24.95 -4.73 -11.83
N PHE A 216 23.68 -5.05 -11.64
CA PHE A 216 23.07 -5.08 -10.32
C PHE A 216 23.56 -6.31 -9.53
N VAL A 217 23.95 -6.09 -8.29
CA VAL A 217 24.34 -7.16 -7.35
C VAL A 217 23.40 -7.11 -6.16
N PRO A 218 22.54 -8.12 -5.98
CA PRO A 218 21.64 -8.18 -4.84
C PRO A 218 22.39 -8.38 -3.52
N VAL A 219 21.77 -7.99 -2.42
CA VAL A 219 22.19 -8.37 -1.06
C VAL A 219 21.29 -9.50 -0.55
N ASP A 220 21.76 -10.26 0.45
CA ASP A 220 21.04 -11.44 0.90
C ASP A 220 19.93 -11.08 1.90
N VAL A 221 20.20 -10.30 2.93
CA VAL A 221 19.26 -10.02 4.01
C VAL A 221 19.05 -8.52 4.23
N THR A 222 17.84 -8.08 4.09
CA THR A 222 17.41 -6.72 4.41
C THR A 222 16.45 -6.74 5.61
N VAL A 223 16.74 -5.95 6.64
CA VAL A 223 15.77 -5.64 7.71
C VAL A 223 15.00 -4.40 7.34
N VAL A 224 13.67 -4.47 7.35
CA VAL A 224 12.77 -3.32 7.19
C VAL A 224 12.25 -2.93 8.56
N ALA A 225 12.69 -1.77 9.05
CA ALA A 225 12.23 -1.16 10.30
C ALA A 225 11.20 -0.08 9.98
N SER A 226 9.92 -0.39 10.17
CA SER A 226 8.80 0.44 9.75
C SER A 226 8.17 1.22 10.90
N PRO A 227 7.57 2.40 10.63
CA PRO A 227 6.92 3.22 11.63
C PRO A 227 5.53 2.68 12.01
N TRP A 228 4.89 3.32 12.98
CA TRP A 228 3.54 2.97 13.43
C TRP A 228 2.44 3.81 12.77
N ASN A 229 2.74 5.01 12.28
CA ASN A 229 1.75 5.97 11.76
C ASN A 229 1.29 5.67 10.33
N PHE A 230 2.06 4.91 9.57
CA PHE A 230 1.69 4.32 8.27
C PHE A 230 1.96 2.80 8.32
N PRO A 231 1.11 2.05 9.07
CA PRO A 231 1.39 0.66 9.42
C PRO A 231 1.20 -0.33 8.27
N VAL A 232 0.68 0.10 7.12
CA VAL A 232 0.40 -0.74 5.94
C VAL A 232 1.31 -0.37 4.77
N ALA A 233 1.24 0.86 4.25
CA ALA A 233 1.95 1.25 3.03
C ALA A 233 3.47 1.20 3.19
N ILE A 234 4.02 1.87 4.21
CA ILE A 234 5.47 1.97 4.39
C ILE A 234 6.14 0.61 4.59
N PRO A 235 5.63 -0.31 5.45
CA PRO A 235 6.19 -1.66 5.53
C PRO A 235 6.17 -2.40 4.20
N VAL A 236 5.05 -2.36 3.46
CA VAL A 236 4.93 -3.03 2.16
C VAL A 236 5.91 -2.43 1.15
N GLY A 237 6.03 -1.10 1.10
CA GLY A 237 6.98 -0.42 0.22
C GLY A 237 8.42 -0.89 0.44
N GLY A 238 8.86 -0.93 1.71
CA GLY A 238 10.18 -1.42 2.08
C GLY A 238 10.40 -2.91 1.75
N VAL A 239 9.40 -3.75 2.06
CA VAL A 239 9.45 -5.20 1.77
C VAL A 239 9.46 -5.46 0.27
N ALA A 240 8.54 -4.86 -0.49
CA ALA A 240 8.43 -5.06 -1.94
C ALA A 240 9.68 -4.57 -2.68
N ALA A 241 10.25 -3.41 -2.28
CA ALA A 241 11.49 -2.90 -2.84
C ALA A 241 12.68 -3.84 -2.62
N ALA A 242 12.82 -4.37 -1.40
CA ALA A 242 13.91 -5.29 -1.08
C ALA A 242 13.77 -6.63 -1.82
N LEU A 243 12.55 -7.18 -1.92
CA LEU A 243 12.26 -8.39 -2.70
C LEU A 243 12.53 -8.18 -4.19
N ALA A 244 12.09 -7.06 -4.76
CA ALA A 244 12.36 -6.68 -6.16
C ALA A 244 13.87 -6.65 -6.43
N ALA A 245 14.65 -6.16 -5.47
CA ALA A 245 16.11 -6.14 -5.50
C ALA A 245 16.76 -7.50 -5.18
N GLY A 246 16.00 -8.57 -5.00
CA GLY A 246 16.53 -9.92 -4.80
C GLY A 246 16.90 -10.28 -3.36
N SER A 247 16.58 -9.45 -2.38
CA SER A 247 16.90 -9.70 -0.96
C SER A 247 15.76 -10.48 -0.27
N ALA A 248 16.11 -11.35 0.69
CA ALA A 248 15.16 -11.77 1.71
C ALA A 248 14.90 -10.63 2.69
N VAL A 249 13.73 -10.63 3.31
CA VAL A 249 13.27 -9.50 4.14
C VAL A 249 12.83 -9.97 5.52
N ILE A 250 13.35 -9.32 6.54
CA ILE A 250 12.86 -9.45 7.92
C ILE A 250 12.16 -8.12 8.27
N LEU A 251 10.84 -8.16 8.37
CA LEU A 251 10.04 -6.99 8.76
C LEU A 251 10.03 -6.86 10.29
N LYS A 252 10.63 -5.79 10.79
CA LYS A 252 10.58 -5.36 12.19
C LYS A 252 9.67 -4.13 12.32
N PRO A 253 8.40 -4.30 12.64
CA PRO A 253 7.50 -3.17 12.86
C PRO A 253 7.83 -2.40 14.14
N ALA A 254 7.39 -1.15 14.21
CA ALA A 254 7.33 -0.44 15.48
C ALA A 254 6.37 -1.17 16.46
N PRO A 255 6.62 -1.12 17.78
CA PRO A 255 5.79 -1.83 18.76
C PRO A 255 4.27 -1.61 18.64
N PRO A 256 3.76 -0.39 18.30
CA PRO A 256 2.33 -0.15 18.16
C PRO A 256 1.72 -0.58 16.80
N ALA A 257 2.45 -1.32 15.94
CA ALA A 257 2.00 -1.73 14.60
C ALA A 257 2.34 -3.19 14.27
N LYS A 258 2.50 -4.04 15.28
CA LYS A 258 2.91 -5.44 15.10
C LYS A 258 1.82 -6.30 14.48
N ARG A 259 0.56 -6.04 14.83
CA ARG A 259 -0.60 -6.78 14.30
C ARG A 259 -0.82 -6.44 12.82
N CYS A 260 -0.69 -5.17 12.45
CA CYS A 260 -0.71 -4.75 11.05
C CYS A 260 0.37 -5.48 10.26
N ALA A 261 1.61 -5.48 10.75
CA ALA A 261 2.72 -6.20 10.11
C ALA A 261 2.48 -7.70 10.01
N ALA A 262 1.83 -8.33 11.02
CA ALA A 262 1.50 -9.75 10.98
C ALA A 262 0.51 -10.07 9.86
N GLU A 263 -0.53 -9.25 9.66
CA GLU A 263 -1.49 -9.42 8.57
C GLU A 263 -0.84 -9.17 7.20
N LEU A 264 0.08 -8.20 7.09
CA LEU A 264 0.85 -7.99 5.88
C LEU A 264 1.70 -9.22 5.51
N ILE A 265 2.48 -9.75 6.47
CA ILE A 265 3.31 -10.93 6.23
C ILE A 265 2.45 -12.15 5.89
N ALA A 266 1.26 -12.29 6.49
CA ALA A 266 0.30 -13.32 6.10
C ALA A 266 -0.13 -13.18 4.64
N ALA A 267 -0.37 -11.95 4.15
CA ALA A 267 -0.71 -11.70 2.75
C ALA A 267 0.44 -12.07 1.79
N PHE A 268 1.70 -11.76 2.14
CA PHE A 268 2.86 -12.22 1.35
C PHE A 268 2.95 -13.74 1.27
N HIS A 269 2.70 -14.44 2.38
CA HIS A 269 2.70 -15.91 2.38
C HIS A 269 1.52 -16.50 1.61
N GLU A 270 0.34 -15.89 1.69
CA GLU A 270 -0.83 -16.27 0.90
C GLU A 270 -0.59 -16.11 -0.61
N ALA A 271 0.15 -15.07 -0.99
CA ALA A 271 0.61 -14.88 -2.37
C ALA A 271 1.66 -15.91 -2.83
N GLY A 272 2.08 -16.82 -1.96
CA GLY A 272 3.00 -17.92 -2.26
C GLY A 272 4.47 -17.65 -1.96
N LEU A 273 4.83 -16.52 -1.34
CA LEU A 273 6.21 -16.27 -0.97
C LEU A 273 6.61 -17.15 0.24
N PRO A 274 7.82 -17.76 0.22
CA PRO A 274 8.30 -18.60 1.32
C PRO A 274 8.42 -17.85 2.64
N ARG A 275 8.15 -18.53 3.75
CA ARG A 275 8.22 -17.93 5.10
C ARG A 275 9.62 -17.44 5.47
N ASP A 276 10.66 -18.13 5.00
CA ASP A 276 12.05 -17.74 5.23
C ASP A 276 12.50 -16.57 4.34
N LEU A 277 11.77 -16.31 3.23
CA LEU A 277 12.05 -15.18 2.34
C LEU A 277 11.48 -13.87 2.89
N VAL A 278 10.29 -13.93 3.47
CA VAL A 278 9.62 -12.76 4.08
C VAL A 278 9.19 -13.14 5.49
N ALA A 279 9.90 -12.64 6.47
CA ALA A 279 9.70 -13.02 7.86
C ALA A 279 9.24 -11.83 8.72
N LEU A 280 8.43 -12.11 9.74
CA LEU A 280 8.01 -11.14 10.75
C LEU A 280 8.91 -11.25 11.98
N ALA A 281 9.47 -10.11 12.42
CA ALA A 281 10.16 -9.98 13.71
C ALA A 281 9.41 -8.98 14.62
N PRO A 282 8.35 -9.42 15.34
CA PRO A 282 7.48 -8.54 16.12
C PRO A 282 8.10 -8.25 17.49
N LEU A 283 9.35 -7.82 17.48
CA LEU A 283 10.15 -7.58 18.68
C LEU A 283 9.77 -6.28 19.37
N GLU A 284 9.91 -6.26 20.70
CA GLU A 284 9.94 -5.02 21.47
C GLU A 284 11.29 -4.31 21.29
N ASP A 285 11.32 -3.02 21.60
CA ASP A 285 12.60 -2.31 21.64
C ASP A 285 13.43 -2.83 22.82
N GLY A 286 14.68 -3.25 22.53
CA GLY A 286 15.54 -3.87 23.52
C GLY A 286 16.75 -4.58 22.90
N GLU A 287 17.43 -5.39 23.69
CA GLU A 287 18.70 -6.03 23.30
C GLU A 287 18.54 -7.00 22.10
N VAL A 288 17.46 -7.81 22.06
CA VAL A 288 17.22 -8.74 20.93
C VAL A 288 16.94 -7.96 19.64
N SER A 289 16.16 -6.88 19.72
CA SER A 289 15.90 -5.99 18.59
C SER A 289 17.17 -5.31 18.10
N ARG A 290 18.01 -4.83 19.03
CA ARG A 290 19.32 -4.27 18.70
C ARG A 290 20.20 -5.33 18.04
N TYR A 291 20.23 -6.56 18.58
CA TYR A 291 21.00 -7.66 18.02
C TYR A 291 20.63 -7.95 16.57
N LEU A 292 19.31 -8.01 16.27
CA LEU A 292 18.82 -8.19 14.91
C LEU A 292 19.34 -7.11 13.96
N VAL A 293 19.16 -5.83 14.27
CA VAL A 293 19.52 -4.74 13.33
C VAL A 293 21.02 -4.52 13.19
N THR A 294 21.82 -4.97 14.17
CA THR A 294 23.29 -4.86 14.14
C THR A 294 24.01 -6.12 13.75
N HIS A 295 23.28 -7.20 13.47
CA HIS A 295 23.86 -8.49 13.15
C HIS A 295 24.79 -8.41 11.93
N GLU A 296 25.89 -9.14 11.96
CA GLU A 296 26.94 -9.09 10.91
C GLU A 296 26.44 -9.54 9.52
N HIS A 297 25.47 -10.47 9.48
CA HIS A 297 24.85 -10.99 8.27
C HIS A 297 23.55 -10.28 7.89
N VAL A 298 23.26 -9.13 8.45
CA VAL A 298 22.28 -8.18 7.95
C VAL A 298 23.01 -7.19 7.07
N ASP A 299 22.77 -7.29 5.75
CA ASP A 299 23.48 -6.49 4.76
C ASP A 299 22.95 -5.07 4.67
N ARG A 300 21.66 -4.89 4.94
CA ARG A 300 20.98 -3.60 4.77
C ARG A 300 19.86 -3.43 5.80
N VAL A 301 19.70 -2.22 6.27
CA VAL A 301 18.53 -1.81 7.07
C VAL A 301 17.81 -0.68 6.32
N VAL A 302 16.53 -0.86 6.04
CA VAL A 302 15.63 0.18 5.54
C VAL A 302 14.84 0.69 6.74
N LEU A 303 15.01 1.96 7.07
CA LEU A 303 14.38 2.59 8.22
C LEU A 303 13.51 3.77 7.76
N THR A 304 12.24 3.73 8.07
CA THR A 304 11.39 4.91 8.06
C THR A 304 10.98 5.23 9.50
N GLY A 305 11.28 6.45 9.96
CA GLY A 305 11.00 6.81 11.35
C GLY A 305 11.61 8.13 11.80
N SER A 306 11.93 8.23 13.09
CA SER A 306 12.55 9.46 13.63
C SER A 306 14.04 9.54 13.28
N TYR A 307 14.53 10.78 13.16
CA TYR A 307 15.96 11.04 13.04
C TYR A 307 16.76 10.46 14.23
N ASP A 308 16.19 10.51 15.43
CA ASP A 308 16.84 9.95 16.62
C ASP A 308 16.97 8.43 16.54
N THR A 309 16.00 7.71 15.95
CA THR A 309 16.12 6.28 15.69
C THR A 309 17.27 5.99 14.73
N ALA A 310 17.40 6.76 13.65
CA ALA A 310 18.50 6.59 12.70
C ALA A 310 19.87 6.85 13.37
N ARG A 311 19.97 7.90 14.19
CA ARG A 311 21.17 8.16 14.99
C ARG A 311 21.49 7.03 15.97
N LEU A 312 20.48 6.49 16.62
CA LEU A 312 20.61 5.37 17.54
C LEU A 312 21.16 4.13 16.81
N PHE A 313 20.59 3.76 15.66
CA PHE A 313 21.07 2.63 14.87
C PHE A 313 22.53 2.83 14.43
N ARG A 314 22.88 4.01 13.96
CA ARG A 314 24.26 4.39 13.61
C ARG A 314 25.20 4.36 14.80
N SER A 315 24.75 4.67 16.02
CA SER A 315 25.56 4.59 17.23
C SER A 315 25.87 3.14 17.63
N TRP A 316 24.98 2.21 17.29
CA TRP A 316 25.19 0.78 17.57
C TRP A 316 26.12 0.12 16.55
N LYS A 317 26.00 0.47 15.26
CA LYS A 317 26.82 -0.06 14.17
C LYS A 317 27.12 1.10 13.18
N PRO A 318 28.27 1.81 13.36
CA PRO A 318 28.61 2.99 12.57
C PRO A 318 28.73 2.74 11.07
N ASP A 319 29.13 1.52 10.67
CA ASP A 319 29.26 1.07 9.29
C ASP A 319 28.00 0.42 8.72
N MET A 320 26.88 0.47 9.44
CA MET A 320 25.60 -0.05 8.97
C MET A 320 25.21 0.54 7.61
N HIS A 321 24.86 -0.30 6.66
CA HIS A 321 24.24 0.14 5.41
C HIS A 321 22.78 0.51 5.66
N LEU A 322 22.57 1.72 6.15
CA LEU A 322 21.27 2.26 6.53
C LEU A 322 20.70 3.11 5.40
N LEU A 323 19.57 2.70 4.85
CA LEU A 323 18.71 3.50 3.99
C LEU A 323 17.64 4.11 4.89
N GLY A 324 17.83 5.39 5.25
CA GLY A 324 16.99 6.07 6.24
C GLY A 324 16.11 7.13 5.60
N GLU A 325 14.81 7.00 5.77
CA GLU A 325 13.84 8.05 5.52
C GLU A 325 13.36 8.57 6.88
N THR A 326 13.83 9.75 7.24
CA THR A 326 13.62 10.29 8.59
C THR A 326 12.88 11.62 8.57
N SER A 327 12.34 12.00 9.73
CA SER A 327 11.61 13.25 9.88
C SER A 327 12.48 14.47 9.50
N GLY A 328 11.93 15.34 8.68
CA GLY A 328 12.47 16.66 8.35
C GLY A 328 11.77 17.80 9.09
N LYS A 329 12.43 18.94 9.16
CA LYS A 329 11.89 20.20 9.66
C LYS A 329 11.96 21.22 8.54
N ASN A 330 10.95 21.22 7.66
CA ASN A 330 10.88 22.20 6.57
C ASN A 330 10.34 23.52 7.12
N ALA A 331 10.97 24.62 6.70
CA ALA A 331 10.49 25.97 6.98
C ALA A 331 10.37 26.76 5.67
N ILE A 332 9.29 27.52 5.55
CA ILE A 332 9.13 28.53 4.49
C ILE A 332 9.28 29.88 5.18
N ILE A 333 10.26 30.69 4.73
CA ILE A 333 10.54 32.03 5.27
C ILE A 333 10.08 33.06 4.26
#